data_85b0de68a0b7fa631d603bd9364cbf3d
#
_entry.id   85b0de68a0b7fa631d603bd9364cbf3d
#
_cell.length_a   1.000
_cell.length_b   1.000
_cell.length_c   1.000
_cell.angle_alpha   90.00
_cell.angle_beta   90.00
_cell.angle_gamma   90.00
#
_symmetry.space_group_name_H-M   'P 1'
#
loop_
_entity.id
_entity.type
_entity.pdbx_description
1 polymer ?
#
loop_
_entity_poly.entity_id
_entity_poly.type
_entity_poly.pdbx_seq_one_letter_code
_entity_poly.pdbx_strand_id
1 'polypeptide(L)'
;MGARLLLLLLPLLLPPRAAAGGTVCGCCAGPLHNGSAVARYCAARADAEPRGRCCVAGGPPPGRIVGLDLSSCSLRSLPPGLPEAAAAVVVDLTENPLPALPNASFLGFTRLQSLAVPLPVECPGGSGAWERVSTRGSSRLCQGQRNPCNGSGEPAWLCPENALCAPAGPGLSQCLCSSPFHGYKCLRQGAFPLLLFCGVLGAATATLSLLLWGTQRHQAKAP
;
A
#
# COMPACT_ATOMS: atom_id res chain seq x y z
N MET A 1 0.33 -44.35 21.08
CA MET A 1 0.84 -43.01 21.48
C MET A 1 1.05 -42.03 20.27
N GLY A 2 0.35 -42.25 19.16
CA GLY A 2 0.55 -41.45 17.93
C GLY A 2 -0.51 -40.38 17.61
N ALA A 3 -1.63 -40.33 18.31
CA ALA A 3 -2.74 -39.43 17.96
C ALA A 3 -2.69 -38.04 18.63
N ARG A 4 -1.83 -37.80 19.60
CA ARG A 4 -1.74 -36.53 20.33
C ARG A 4 -0.73 -35.53 19.74
N LEU A 5 0.15 -35.96 18.81
CA LEU A 5 1.18 -35.09 18.19
C LEU A 5 0.63 -34.32 16.99
N LEU A 6 -0.44 -34.79 16.33
CA LEU A 6 -1.01 -34.14 15.15
C LEU A 6 -1.87 -32.90 15.50
N LEU A 7 -2.34 -32.81 16.74
CA LEU A 7 -3.19 -31.69 17.20
C LEU A 7 -2.41 -30.43 17.62
N LEU A 8 -1.08 -30.50 17.76
CA LEU A 8 -0.26 -29.36 18.18
C LEU A 8 0.26 -28.51 17.01
N LEU A 9 0.11 -28.96 15.77
CA LEU A 9 0.54 -28.20 14.57
C LEU A 9 -0.58 -27.37 13.92
N LEU A 10 -1.82 -27.50 14.39
CA LEU A 10 -2.96 -26.76 13.82
C LEU A 10 -3.07 -25.27 14.22
N PRO A 11 -2.51 -24.76 15.33
CA PRO A 11 -2.62 -23.35 15.68
C PRO A 11 -1.69 -22.42 14.89
N LEU A 12 -0.77 -22.90 14.07
CA LEU A 12 0.21 -22.08 13.32
C LEU A 12 -0.30 -21.59 11.97
N LEU A 13 -1.51 -21.99 11.53
CA LEU A 13 -2.13 -21.58 10.26
C LEU A 13 -3.23 -20.52 10.41
N LEU A 14 -3.48 -20.04 11.63
CA LEU A 14 -4.31 -18.85 11.78
C LEU A 14 -3.51 -17.63 11.31
N PRO A 15 -3.98 -16.91 10.30
CA PRO A 15 -3.36 -15.63 9.95
C PRO A 15 -3.36 -14.76 11.20
N PRO A 16 -2.29 -13.98 11.43
CA PRO A 16 -2.26 -13.05 12.56
C PRO A 16 -3.54 -12.23 12.46
N ARG A 17 -4.36 -12.25 13.52
CA ARG A 17 -5.47 -11.32 13.65
C ARG A 17 -4.86 -9.94 13.42
N ALA A 18 -5.22 -9.31 12.31
CA ALA A 18 -4.93 -7.92 12.09
C ALA A 18 -5.33 -7.21 13.39
N ALA A 19 -4.34 -6.65 14.06
CA ALA A 19 -4.60 -5.77 15.20
C ALA A 19 -5.65 -4.79 14.71
N ALA A 20 -6.71 -4.58 15.49
CA ALA A 20 -7.73 -3.58 15.23
C ALA A 20 -7.07 -2.18 15.34
N GLY A 21 -6.19 -1.88 14.39
CA GLY A 21 -5.73 -0.53 14.09
C GLY A 21 -6.96 0.18 13.53
N GLY A 22 -7.40 1.21 14.21
CA GLY A 22 -8.50 2.03 13.73
C GLY A 22 -8.22 2.41 12.28
N THR A 23 -9.22 2.32 11.41
CA THR A 23 -9.09 2.72 10.01
C THR A 23 -8.54 4.16 9.94
N VAL A 24 -7.79 4.51 8.88
CA VAL A 24 -7.26 5.88 8.71
C VAL A 24 -8.36 6.94 8.83
N CYS A 25 -9.60 6.60 8.53
CA CYS A 25 -10.77 7.46 8.65
C CYS A 25 -11.15 7.80 10.10
N GLY A 26 -10.71 7.00 11.06
CA GLY A 26 -10.97 7.19 12.50
C GLY A 26 -9.75 7.65 13.30
N CYS A 27 -8.61 7.88 12.65
CA CYS A 27 -7.39 8.31 13.36
C CYS A 27 -7.49 9.72 13.96
N CYS A 28 -8.49 10.48 13.52
CA CYS A 28 -8.79 11.84 13.94
C CYS A 28 -10.28 11.95 14.27
N ALA A 29 -10.61 12.54 15.41
CA ALA A 29 -11.99 12.67 15.84
C ALA A 29 -12.78 13.64 14.95
N GLY A 30 -14.08 13.42 14.82
CA GLY A 30 -15.03 14.28 14.13
C GLY A 30 -15.30 13.92 12.67
N PRO A 31 -16.28 14.61 12.06
CA PRO A 31 -16.62 14.45 10.64
C PRO A 31 -15.64 15.22 9.76
N LEU A 32 -15.85 15.13 8.43
CA LEU A 32 -15.21 16.01 7.46
C LEU A 32 -15.45 17.48 7.81
N HIS A 33 -14.41 18.30 7.71
CA HIS A 33 -14.56 19.74 7.91
C HIS A 33 -15.44 20.36 6.82
N ASN A 34 -16.48 21.07 7.23
CA ASN A 34 -17.35 21.79 6.31
C ASN A 34 -16.53 22.79 5.47
N GLY A 35 -16.71 22.73 4.14
CA GLY A 35 -15.99 23.60 3.22
C GLY A 35 -14.55 23.20 2.92
N SER A 36 -14.02 22.09 3.48
CA SER A 36 -12.73 21.54 3.09
C SER A 36 -12.73 21.10 1.62
N ALA A 37 -11.56 21.00 1.01
CA ALA A 37 -11.43 20.47 -0.35
C ALA A 37 -12.00 19.06 -0.47
N VAL A 38 -11.79 18.24 0.57
CA VAL A 38 -12.31 16.87 0.64
C VAL A 38 -13.83 16.84 0.72
N ALA A 39 -14.43 17.71 1.57
CA ALA A 39 -15.90 17.79 1.68
C ALA A 39 -16.55 18.23 0.36
N ARG A 40 -15.98 19.25 -0.31
CA ARG A 40 -16.46 19.69 -1.63
C ARG A 40 -16.34 18.59 -2.67
N TYR A 41 -15.22 17.89 -2.70
CA TYR A 41 -15.00 16.75 -3.60
C TYR A 41 -16.03 15.64 -3.35
N CYS A 42 -16.32 15.34 -2.09
CA CYS A 42 -17.30 14.33 -1.69
C CYS A 42 -18.72 14.71 -2.11
N ALA A 43 -19.12 15.95 -1.84
CA ALA A 43 -20.45 16.46 -2.19
C ALA A 43 -20.71 16.55 -3.71
N ALA A 44 -19.65 16.70 -4.51
CA ALA A 44 -19.75 16.75 -5.96
C ALA A 44 -19.94 15.35 -6.61
N ARG A 45 -19.92 14.27 -5.82
CA ARG A 45 -19.98 12.89 -6.31
C ARG A 45 -21.22 12.17 -5.77
N ALA A 46 -22.09 11.72 -6.67
CA ALA A 46 -23.28 10.96 -6.30
C ALA A 46 -22.97 9.53 -5.77
N ASP A 47 -21.77 8.99 -6.11
CA ASP A 47 -21.31 7.65 -5.73
C ASP A 47 -20.45 7.64 -4.46
N ALA A 48 -20.33 8.77 -3.77
CA ALA A 48 -19.47 8.92 -2.61
C ALA A 48 -20.22 9.48 -1.40
N GLU A 49 -19.84 9.02 -0.21
CA GLU A 49 -20.42 9.45 1.06
C GLU A 49 -19.33 9.75 2.10
N PRO A 50 -19.57 10.71 3.00
CA PRO A 50 -18.66 11.00 4.10
C PRO A 50 -18.75 9.91 5.18
N ARG A 51 -17.59 9.38 5.59
CA ARG A 51 -17.45 8.45 6.73
C ARG A 51 -16.31 8.92 7.63
N GLY A 52 -16.64 9.53 8.78
CA GLY A 52 -15.64 10.16 9.64
C GLY A 52 -14.86 11.23 8.86
N ARG A 53 -13.55 11.10 8.82
CA ARG A 53 -12.63 11.99 8.08
C ARG A 53 -12.39 11.58 6.62
N CYS A 54 -13.09 10.56 6.13
CA CYS A 54 -12.95 10.08 4.76
C CYS A 54 -14.16 10.42 3.88
N CYS A 55 -13.90 10.58 2.60
CA CYS A 55 -14.87 10.44 1.53
C CYS A 55 -14.70 9.06 0.91
N VAL A 56 -15.74 8.23 0.96
CA VAL A 56 -15.72 6.84 0.52
C VAL A 56 -16.64 6.67 -0.67
N ALA A 57 -16.13 6.13 -1.78
CA ALA A 57 -16.88 5.84 -2.99
C ALA A 57 -17.02 4.34 -3.24
N GLY A 58 -18.15 3.96 -3.85
CA GLY A 58 -18.39 2.63 -4.40
C GLY A 58 -18.75 1.56 -3.38
N GLY A 59 -19.97 1.03 -3.51
CA GLY A 59 -20.43 -0.26 -3.00
C GLY A 59 -20.50 -0.49 -1.48
N PRO A 60 -20.86 -1.73 -1.10
CA PRO A 60 -20.93 -2.11 0.30
C PRO A 60 -19.56 -2.05 1.00
N PRO A 61 -19.56 -1.88 2.35
CA PRO A 61 -18.31 -1.77 3.13
C PRO A 61 -17.28 -2.86 2.79
N PRO A 62 -15.95 -2.48 2.75
CA PRO A 62 -15.40 -1.22 3.24
C PRO A 62 -15.43 -0.02 2.28
N GLY A 63 -15.78 -0.14 0.99
CA GLY A 63 -15.71 0.94 0.02
C GLY A 63 -14.27 1.44 -0.25
N ARG A 64 -14.09 2.33 -1.23
CA ARG A 64 -12.79 2.89 -1.60
C ARG A 64 -12.67 4.33 -1.10
N ILE A 65 -11.64 4.62 -0.31
CA ILE A 65 -11.36 5.99 0.14
C ILE A 65 -10.88 6.81 -1.05
N VAL A 66 -11.66 7.82 -1.43
CA VAL A 66 -11.37 8.74 -2.55
C VAL A 66 -10.99 10.15 -2.07
N GLY A 67 -11.24 10.45 -0.80
CA GLY A 67 -10.82 11.68 -0.15
C GLY A 67 -10.47 11.43 1.31
N LEU A 68 -9.47 12.13 1.83
CA LEU A 68 -9.00 11.98 3.21
C LEU A 68 -8.71 13.36 3.80
N ASP A 69 -9.43 13.72 4.85
CA ASP A 69 -9.28 14.98 5.58
C ASP A 69 -8.63 14.71 6.95
N LEU A 70 -7.35 14.96 7.04
CA LEU A 70 -6.56 14.88 8.26
C LEU A 70 -6.15 16.27 8.76
N SER A 71 -6.81 17.33 8.32
CA SER A 71 -6.53 18.68 8.78
C SER A 71 -6.80 18.83 10.26
N SER A 72 -5.99 19.64 10.95
CA SER A 72 -6.13 19.94 12.41
C SER A 72 -6.16 18.69 13.30
N CYS A 73 -5.46 17.61 12.93
CA CYS A 73 -5.42 16.37 13.70
C CYS A 73 -4.24 16.29 14.67
N SER A 74 -3.48 17.38 14.84
CA SER A 74 -2.28 17.44 15.69
C SER A 74 -1.24 16.37 15.34
N LEU A 75 -1.16 15.95 14.08
CA LEU A 75 -0.24 14.93 13.61
C LEU A 75 1.20 15.43 13.60
N ARG A 76 2.08 14.71 14.26
CA ARG A 76 3.55 14.90 14.21
C ARG A 76 4.23 13.96 13.22
N SER A 77 3.51 12.95 12.77
CA SER A 77 3.91 11.99 11.72
C SER A 77 2.67 11.48 11.00
N LEU A 78 2.85 10.92 9.80
CA LEU A 78 1.73 10.32 9.07
C LEU A 78 1.21 9.07 9.80
N PRO A 79 -0.11 8.85 9.82
CA PRO A 79 -0.68 7.67 10.45
C PRO A 79 -0.27 6.40 9.72
N PRO A 80 -0.04 5.27 10.41
CA PRO A 80 0.36 4.00 9.80
C PRO A 80 -0.69 3.44 8.83
N GLY A 81 -1.96 3.80 9.02
CA GLY A 81 -3.07 3.43 8.12
C GLY A 81 -3.17 4.26 6.82
N LEU A 82 -2.28 5.24 6.59
CA LEU A 82 -2.31 6.07 5.38
C LEU A 82 -2.40 5.27 4.07
N PRO A 83 -1.72 4.12 3.89
CA PRO A 83 -1.83 3.30 2.68
C PRO A 83 -3.25 2.78 2.37
N GLU A 84 -4.15 2.71 3.37
CA GLU A 84 -5.56 2.37 3.13
C GLU A 84 -6.25 3.38 2.20
N ALA A 85 -5.76 4.63 2.20
CA ALA A 85 -6.25 5.71 1.34
C ALA A 85 -5.46 5.87 0.04
N ALA A 86 -4.71 4.86 -0.43
CA ALA A 86 -3.91 4.96 -1.66
C ALA A 86 -4.72 5.31 -2.93
N ALA A 87 -6.04 5.05 -2.92
CA ALA A 87 -6.94 5.43 -4.01
C ALA A 87 -7.47 6.88 -3.90
N ALA A 88 -7.05 7.65 -2.89
CA ALA A 88 -7.51 9.01 -2.68
C ALA A 88 -7.08 9.94 -3.84
N VAL A 89 -8.02 10.80 -4.21
CA VAL A 89 -7.84 11.85 -5.21
C VAL A 89 -7.53 13.19 -4.52
N VAL A 90 -8.10 13.41 -3.33
CA VAL A 90 -7.91 14.62 -2.53
C VAL A 90 -7.49 14.24 -1.12
N VAL A 91 -6.38 14.81 -0.65
CA VAL A 91 -5.88 14.64 0.72
C VAL A 91 -5.57 15.99 1.33
N ASP A 92 -6.02 16.21 2.56
CA ASP A 92 -5.76 17.42 3.33
C ASP A 92 -5.01 17.06 4.62
N LEU A 93 -3.80 17.60 4.77
CA LEU A 93 -2.92 17.45 5.94
C LEU A 93 -2.63 18.79 6.61
N THR A 94 -3.36 19.88 6.24
CA THR A 94 -3.12 21.22 6.75
C THR A 94 -3.29 21.30 8.27
N GLU A 95 -2.70 22.33 8.87
CA GLU A 95 -2.83 22.62 10.32
C GLU A 95 -2.32 21.47 11.22
N ASN A 96 -1.33 20.72 10.73
CA ASN A 96 -0.62 19.71 11.52
C ASN A 96 0.83 20.10 11.74
N PRO A 97 1.43 19.82 12.89
CA PRO A 97 2.84 20.10 13.17
C PRO A 97 3.76 19.04 12.53
N LEU A 98 3.56 18.79 11.24
CA LEU A 98 4.39 17.85 10.45
C LEU A 98 5.74 18.50 10.11
N PRO A 99 6.88 17.86 10.42
CA PRO A 99 8.20 18.44 10.15
C PRO A 99 8.59 18.29 8.68
N ALA A 100 8.41 17.13 8.12
CA ALA A 100 8.70 16.77 6.73
C ALA A 100 7.93 15.50 6.34
N LEU A 101 7.78 15.28 5.04
CA LEU A 101 7.21 14.03 4.49
C LEU A 101 8.31 13.29 3.73
N PRO A 102 8.66 12.05 4.12
CA PRO A 102 9.52 11.20 3.31
C PRO A 102 8.95 11.01 1.89
N ASN A 103 9.78 11.01 0.87
CA ASN A 103 9.32 10.89 -0.53
C ASN A 103 8.45 9.66 -0.78
N ALA A 104 8.71 8.54 -0.07
CA ALA A 104 7.94 7.31 -0.19
C ALA A 104 6.62 7.30 0.59
N SER A 105 6.28 8.37 1.33
CA SER A 105 5.07 8.43 2.16
C SER A 105 3.77 8.26 1.36
N PHE A 106 3.79 8.64 0.09
CA PHE A 106 2.66 8.53 -0.84
C PHE A 106 2.89 7.44 -1.89
N LEU A 107 3.66 6.40 -1.56
CA LEU A 107 3.77 5.22 -2.41
C LEU A 107 2.38 4.56 -2.56
N GLY A 108 1.99 4.26 -3.79
CA GLY A 108 0.66 3.73 -4.13
C GLY A 108 -0.40 4.80 -4.46
N PHE A 109 -0.19 6.07 -4.12
CA PHE A 109 -1.14 7.15 -4.41
C PHE A 109 -1.08 7.61 -5.87
N THR A 110 -1.41 6.72 -6.78
CA THR A 110 -1.33 6.97 -8.22
C THR A 110 -2.45 7.85 -8.78
N ARG A 111 -3.49 8.09 -7.98
CA ARG A 111 -4.68 8.88 -8.37
C ARG A 111 -4.77 10.24 -7.69
N LEU A 112 -3.77 10.62 -6.92
CA LEU A 112 -3.78 11.84 -6.13
C LEU A 112 -3.72 13.08 -7.04
N GLN A 113 -4.75 13.90 -6.99
CA GLN A 113 -4.86 15.12 -7.80
C GLN A 113 -4.73 16.40 -6.99
N SER A 114 -4.97 16.32 -5.70
CA SER A 114 -4.86 17.47 -4.82
C SER A 114 -4.37 17.04 -3.44
N LEU A 115 -3.26 17.61 -3.01
CA LEU A 115 -2.70 17.42 -1.69
C LEU A 115 -2.41 18.77 -1.06
N ALA A 116 -3.05 19.03 0.09
CA ALA A 116 -2.78 20.20 0.91
C ALA A 116 -1.91 19.80 2.10
N VAL A 117 -0.80 20.52 2.31
CA VAL A 117 0.16 20.27 3.40
C VAL A 117 0.46 21.57 4.14
N PRO A 118 0.96 21.53 5.39
CA PRO A 118 1.46 22.72 6.08
C PRO A 118 2.57 23.41 5.27
N LEU A 119 2.66 24.72 5.35
CA LEU A 119 3.61 25.54 4.58
C LEU A 119 5.07 25.08 4.65
N PRO A 120 5.62 24.65 5.82
CA PRO A 120 7.01 24.19 5.93
C PRO A 120 7.26 22.86 5.17
N VAL A 121 6.20 22.09 4.89
CA VAL A 121 6.30 20.79 4.25
C VAL A 121 6.34 20.94 2.73
N GLU A 122 7.25 20.26 2.07
CA GLU A 122 7.33 20.22 0.61
C GLU A 122 6.35 19.21 0.02
N CYS A 123 5.95 19.45 -1.24
CA CYS A 123 5.14 18.50 -1.99
C CYS A 123 5.94 17.19 -2.20
N PRO A 124 5.35 16.01 -1.91
CA PRO A 124 6.00 14.72 -2.15
C PRO A 124 6.46 14.58 -3.60
N GLY A 125 7.67 14.07 -3.81
CA GLY A 125 8.28 13.97 -5.13
C GLY A 125 8.84 15.29 -5.67
N GLY A 126 8.80 16.37 -4.87
CA GLY A 126 9.24 17.70 -5.25
C GLY A 126 8.25 18.45 -6.16
N SER A 127 8.56 19.70 -6.50
CA SER A 127 7.69 20.55 -7.33
C SER A 127 7.50 20.00 -8.75
N GLY A 128 8.46 19.28 -9.27
CA GLY A 128 8.41 18.68 -10.62
C GLY A 128 7.38 17.56 -10.76
N ALA A 129 6.98 16.92 -9.64
CA ALA A 129 5.98 15.86 -9.63
C ALA A 129 4.53 16.37 -9.78
N TRP A 130 4.33 17.69 -9.78
CA TRP A 130 3.02 18.34 -9.79
C TRP A 130 2.91 19.35 -10.95
N GLU A 131 1.72 19.48 -11.48
CA GLU A 131 1.45 20.51 -12.50
C GLU A 131 1.52 21.92 -11.92
N ARG A 132 0.97 22.07 -10.72
CA ARG A 132 0.92 23.35 -10.01
C ARG A 132 1.19 23.16 -8.52
N VAL A 133 2.12 23.96 -8.02
CA VAL A 133 2.36 24.11 -6.58
C VAL A 133 2.08 25.57 -6.23
N SER A 134 1.20 25.79 -5.27
CA SER A 134 0.83 27.14 -4.82
C SER A 134 0.79 27.19 -3.29
N THR A 135 0.96 28.38 -2.74
CA THR A 135 0.85 28.62 -1.31
C THR A 135 -0.41 29.46 -1.03
N ARG A 136 -1.15 29.12 0.00
CA ARG A 136 -2.32 29.86 0.44
C ARG A 136 -2.32 29.95 1.96
N GLY A 137 -2.07 31.13 2.51
CA GLY A 137 -1.96 31.33 3.95
C GLY A 137 -0.84 30.46 4.53
N SER A 138 -1.17 29.62 5.50
CA SER A 138 -0.27 28.69 6.19
C SER A 138 -0.14 27.32 5.52
N SER A 139 -0.67 27.15 4.31
CA SER A 139 -0.71 25.87 3.62
C SER A 139 -0.05 25.93 2.23
N ARG A 140 0.48 24.80 1.80
CA ARG A 140 0.96 24.55 0.44
C ARG A 140 0.02 23.56 -0.23
N LEU A 141 -0.37 23.87 -1.47
CA LEU A 141 -1.27 23.06 -2.27
C LEU A 141 -0.54 22.52 -3.49
N CYS A 142 -0.47 21.19 -3.60
CA CYS A 142 0.11 20.44 -4.69
C CYS A 142 -1.03 19.89 -5.56
N GLN A 143 -1.10 20.29 -6.83
CA GLN A 143 -2.22 19.96 -7.72
C GLN A 143 -1.74 19.34 -9.02
N GLY A 144 -2.51 18.38 -9.55
CA GLY A 144 -2.24 17.71 -10.81
C GLY A 144 -0.97 16.87 -10.72
N GLN A 145 -1.08 15.66 -10.18
CA GLN A 145 0.03 14.73 -10.15
C GLN A 145 0.49 14.41 -11.58
N ARG A 146 1.75 14.68 -11.88
CA ARG A 146 2.35 14.31 -13.17
C ARG A 146 2.67 12.83 -13.20
N ASN A 147 2.45 12.22 -14.38
CA ASN A 147 2.91 10.85 -14.61
C ASN A 147 4.43 10.87 -14.86
N PRO A 148 5.24 10.28 -13.97
CA PRO A 148 6.69 10.27 -14.13
C PRO A 148 7.17 9.46 -15.34
N CYS A 149 6.32 8.60 -15.90
CA CYS A 149 6.66 7.80 -17.09
C CYS A 149 6.45 8.53 -18.42
N ASN A 150 5.80 9.69 -18.42
CA ASN A 150 5.51 10.44 -19.67
C ASN A 150 6.59 11.47 -20.05
N GLY A 151 7.63 11.66 -19.24
CA GLY A 151 8.71 12.60 -19.52
C GLY A 151 9.75 11.99 -20.49
N SER A 152 10.34 12.83 -21.31
CA SER A 152 11.53 12.51 -22.14
C SER A 152 12.81 12.28 -21.29
N GLY A 153 12.69 12.31 -19.98
CA GLY A 153 13.77 12.13 -19.02
C GLY A 153 13.80 10.74 -18.39
N GLU A 154 14.90 10.45 -17.82
CA GLU A 154 15.43 9.24 -17.15
C GLU A 154 14.53 8.05 -16.70
N PRO A 155 13.25 8.14 -16.29
CA PRO A 155 12.61 6.97 -15.68
C PRO A 155 12.18 5.85 -16.63
N ALA A 156 11.88 6.15 -17.89
CA ALA A 156 11.36 5.14 -18.82
C ALA A 156 12.42 4.14 -19.28
N TRP A 157 13.67 4.59 -19.43
CA TRP A 157 14.80 3.73 -19.86
C TRP A 157 15.50 2.97 -18.70
N LEU A 158 15.15 3.31 -17.45
CA LEU A 158 15.62 2.55 -16.29
C LEU A 158 14.88 1.21 -16.09
N CYS A 159 13.75 0.99 -16.78
CA CYS A 159 13.06 -0.26 -16.72
C CYS A 159 13.73 -1.32 -17.62
N PRO A 160 13.78 -2.61 -17.17
CA PRO A 160 14.25 -3.72 -18.00
C PRO A 160 13.49 -3.85 -19.32
N GLU A 161 14.08 -4.48 -20.34
CA GLU A 161 13.49 -4.65 -21.69
C GLU A 161 12.07 -5.22 -21.70
N ASN A 162 11.77 -6.11 -20.75
CA ASN A 162 10.45 -6.75 -20.64
C ASN A 162 9.54 -6.11 -19.57
N ALA A 163 9.77 -4.85 -19.25
CA ALA A 163 8.99 -4.12 -18.27
C ALA A 163 8.49 -2.81 -18.83
N LEU A 164 7.33 -2.38 -18.34
CA LEU A 164 6.73 -1.09 -18.61
C LEU A 164 6.86 -0.19 -17.38
N CYS A 165 7.17 1.09 -17.61
CA CYS A 165 7.11 2.09 -16.57
C CYS A 165 5.65 2.31 -16.16
N ALA A 166 5.39 2.33 -14.85
CA ALA A 166 4.09 2.69 -14.28
C ALA A 166 4.28 3.69 -13.14
N PRO A 167 3.37 4.66 -12.96
CA PRO A 167 3.42 5.57 -11.82
C PRO A 167 3.22 4.77 -10.52
N ALA A 168 3.97 5.11 -9.49
CA ALA A 168 3.88 4.50 -8.16
C ALA A 168 3.48 5.50 -7.07
N GLY A 169 3.27 6.75 -7.43
CA GLY A 169 2.92 7.86 -6.55
C GLY A 169 3.54 9.16 -7.05
N PRO A 170 3.35 10.29 -6.34
CA PRO A 170 3.92 11.58 -6.76
C PRO A 170 5.44 11.53 -6.90
N GLY A 171 5.94 11.73 -8.11
CA GLY A 171 7.37 11.65 -8.45
C GLY A 171 8.00 10.26 -8.34
N LEU A 172 7.19 9.21 -8.12
CA LEU A 172 7.65 7.84 -7.99
C LEU A 172 7.19 6.99 -9.18
N SER A 173 8.09 6.20 -9.72
CA SER A 173 7.82 5.23 -10.79
C SER A 173 8.23 3.83 -10.37
N GLN A 174 7.62 2.83 -10.99
CA GLN A 174 7.95 1.42 -10.84
C GLN A 174 7.96 0.74 -12.19
N CYS A 175 8.72 -0.35 -12.30
CA CYS A 175 8.73 -1.17 -13.50
C CYS A 175 7.83 -2.38 -13.29
N LEU A 176 6.82 -2.54 -14.13
CA LEU A 176 5.92 -3.68 -14.14
C LEU A 176 6.29 -4.59 -15.31
N CYS A 177 6.50 -5.87 -15.02
CA CYS A 177 6.79 -6.84 -16.06
C CYS A 177 5.62 -6.96 -17.05
N SER A 178 5.94 -6.89 -18.33
CA SER A 178 4.98 -7.17 -19.41
C SER A 178 4.66 -8.66 -19.43
N SER A 179 3.38 -9.02 -19.60
CA SER A 179 3.02 -10.45 -19.78
C SER A 179 3.69 -11.01 -21.04
N PRO A 180 4.26 -12.22 -21.02
CA PRO A 180 4.25 -13.24 -19.96
C PRO A 180 5.47 -13.22 -19.04
N PHE A 181 6.21 -12.12 -18.95
CA PHE A 181 7.42 -12.02 -18.15
C PHE A 181 7.12 -11.74 -16.68
N HIS A 182 7.97 -12.24 -15.78
CA HIS A 182 7.85 -12.07 -14.33
C HIS A 182 9.20 -12.22 -13.61
N GLY A 183 9.21 -11.97 -12.29
CA GLY A 183 10.37 -12.13 -11.43
C GLY A 183 11.37 -10.99 -11.52
N TYR A 184 12.59 -11.23 -11.03
CA TYR A 184 13.64 -10.22 -10.96
C TYR A 184 14.01 -9.72 -12.37
N LYS A 185 13.96 -8.41 -12.56
CA LYS A 185 14.21 -7.72 -13.86
C LYS A 185 13.39 -8.27 -15.03
N CYS A 186 12.26 -8.91 -14.76
CA CYS A 186 11.38 -9.46 -15.80
C CYS A 186 12.08 -10.46 -16.74
N LEU A 187 13.03 -11.23 -16.20
CA LEU A 187 13.84 -12.17 -16.99
C LEU A 187 13.19 -13.56 -17.15
N ARG A 188 12.21 -13.88 -16.30
CA ARG A 188 11.54 -15.18 -16.37
C ARG A 188 10.31 -15.09 -17.24
N GLN A 189 10.17 -16.02 -18.19
CA GLN A 189 9.00 -16.15 -19.06
C GLN A 189 8.16 -17.36 -18.65
N GLY A 190 6.83 -17.24 -18.75
CA GLY A 190 5.88 -18.30 -18.47
C GLY A 190 5.41 -18.36 -17.01
N ALA A 191 4.49 -19.26 -16.71
CA ALA A 191 3.96 -19.44 -15.36
C ALA A 191 4.94 -20.21 -14.46
N PHE A 192 5.02 -19.85 -13.18
CA PHE A 192 5.79 -20.63 -12.22
C PHE A 192 5.17 -22.04 -12.09
N PRO A 193 5.96 -23.12 -12.26
CA PRO A 193 5.46 -24.49 -12.22
C PRO A 193 5.13 -24.91 -10.76
N LEU A 194 4.02 -24.39 -10.23
CA LEU A 194 3.62 -24.55 -8.83
C LEU A 194 3.47 -26.03 -8.45
N LEU A 195 2.86 -26.83 -9.34
CA LEU A 195 2.66 -28.26 -9.09
C LEU A 195 3.98 -29.03 -8.98
N LEU A 196 4.95 -28.73 -9.86
CA LEU A 196 6.27 -29.34 -9.81
C LEU A 196 7.02 -28.91 -8.52
N PHE A 197 6.96 -27.63 -8.19
CA PHE A 197 7.59 -27.09 -6.98
C PHE A 197 7.00 -27.71 -5.70
N CYS A 198 5.68 -27.73 -5.57
CA CYS A 198 5.00 -28.33 -4.42
C CYS A 198 5.21 -29.85 -4.37
N GLY A 199 5.26 -30.51 -5.53
CA GLY A 199 5.54 -31.95 -5.63
C GLY A 199 6.94 -32.29 -5.13
N VAL A 200 7.96 -31.55 -5.55
CA VAL A 200 9.35 -31.76 -5.10
C VAL A 200 9.49 -31.48 -3.61
N LEU A 201 8.93 -30.37 -3.12
CA LEU A 201 8.95 -30.07 -1.68
C LEU A 201 8.22 -31.12 -0.85
N GLY A 202 7.05 -31.56 -1.31
CA GLY A 202 6.27 -32.60 -0.63
C GLY A 202 7.01 -33.93 -0.59
N ALA A 203 7.64 -34.35 -1.69
CA ALA A 203 8.44 -35.57 -1.74
C ALA A 203 9.65 -35.47 -0.82
N ALA A 204 10.37 -34.35 -0.81
CA ALA A 204 11.54 -34.14 0.05
C ALA A 204 11.14 -34.16 1.54
N THR A 205 10.05 -33.50 1.91
CA THR A 205 9.57 -33.50 3.30
C THR A 205 9.11 -34.89 3.74
N ALA A 206 8.40 -35.63 2.88
CA ALA A 206 7.98 -37.00 3.17
C ALA A 206 9.18 -37.94 3.36
N THR A 207 10.18 -37.87 2.49
CA THR A 207 11.40 -38.72 2.60
C THR A 207 12.17 -38.42 3.87
N LEU A 208 12.39 -37.13 4.20
CA LEU A 208 13.04 -36.74 5.45
C LEU A 208 12.26 -37.20 6.69
N SER A 209 10.94 -37.09 6.67
CA SER A 209 10.08 -37.55 7.77
C SER A 209 10.15 -39.07 7.99
N LEU A 210 10.19 -39.85 6.88
CA LEU A 210 10.34 -41.29 6.93
C LEU A 210 11.74 -41.71 7.45
N LEU A 211 12.79 -41.03 7.03
CA LEU A 211 14.14 -41.26 7.52
C LEU A 211 14.27 -40.98 9.03
N LEU A 212 13.73 -39.83 9.48
CA LEU A 212 13.71 -39.48 10.89
C LEU A 212 12.91 -40.50 11.73
N TRP A 213 11.75 -40.92 11.25
CA TRP A 213 10.93 -41.92 11.91
C TRP A 213 11.64 -43.27 11.97
N GLY A 214 12.33 -43.70 10.88
CA GLY A 214 13.10 -44.92 10.82
C GLY A 214 14.27 -44.91 11.80
N THR A 215 15.03 -43.80 11.86
CA THR A 215 16.17 -43.69 12.80
C THR A 215 15.71 -43.68 14.27
N GLN A 216 14.61 -42.99 14.58
CA GLN A 216 14.04 -43.01 15.94
C GLN A 216 13.56 -44.39 16.36
N ARG A 217 12.94 -45.13 15.45
CA ARG A 217 12.55 -46.55 15.73
C ARG A 217 13.76 -47.45 15.94
N HIS A 218 14.86 -47.28 15.21
CA HIS A 218 16.06 -48.07 15.44
C HIS A 218 16.71 -47.75 16.78
N GLN A 219 16.80 -46.49 17.18
CA GLN A 219 17.31 -46.08 18.49
C GLN A 219 16.45 -46.60 19.67
N ALA A 220 15.14 -46.64 19.51
CA ALA A 220 14.24 -47.16 20.54
C ALA A 220 14.29 -48.71 20.72
N LYS A 221 14.94 -49.45 19.79
CA LYS A 221 15.09 -50.90 19.82
C LYS A 221 16.52 -51.36 20.19
N ALA A 222 17.46 -50.43 20.36
CA ALA A 222 18.79 -50.77 20.86
C ALA A 222 18.69 -50.95 22.39
N PRO A 223 19.09 -52.15 22.94
CA PRO A 223 19.00 -52.44 24.38
C PRO A 223 20.03 -51.61 25.18
#